data_0f6a870021c158d0047c806d8df595ad
#
_entry.id   0f6a870021c158d0047c806d8df595ad
#
_cell.length_a   1.000
_cell.length_b   1.000
_cell.length_c   1.000
_cell.angle_alpha   90.00
_cell.angle_beta   90.00
_cell.angle_gamma   90.00
#
_symmetry.space_group_name_H-M   'P 1'
#
loop_
_entity.id
_entity.type
_entity.pdbx_description
1 polymer ?
#
loop_
_entity_poly.entity_id
_entity_poly.type
_entity_poly.pdbx_seq_one_letter_code
_entity_poly.pdbx_strand_id
1 'polypeptide(L)'
;MINFRFITNIIGKLLFVESAFLILCIIVALIYGENDLMAFIYSSIITLGVGSLMTFTVKVKDRVLAKKDGYFIVTCTWIIFTIFGCLPYLFGGTIPSVVDAIFETMSGFTTTGSSVIDNVETLPHATLFWRSLTQWLGGLGIIMLFIAILPSLGIEGRDLYVAEVTGPTHNKTSFTFTSSARQMWILYTILTLLQTLLLLFGGMNLFDGICHAFTTMATGGFSTKQNSIAYWDSAYIQYVIIIFTFMAGTNFGLLHTAIRGNWKKLIQDNEFQLYFMLVVLASVVIGVGLYVIGWG
;
A
#
# COMPACT_ATOMS: atom_id res chain seq x y z
N MET A 1 -31.62 -2.79 2.69
CA MET A 1 -31.10 -3.80 1.74
C MET A 1 -29.74 -3.31 1.27
N ILE A 2 -28.83 -4.19 0.90
CA ILE A 2 -27.50 -3.84 0.34
C ILE A 2 -27.70 -3.33 -1.09
N ASN A 3 -27.08 -2.21 -1.44
CA ASN A 3 -27.17 -1.63 -2.77
C ASN A 3 -26.11 -2.21 -3.73
N PHE A 4 -26.31 -3.46 -4.15
CA PHE A 4 -25.37 -4.16 -5.03
C PHE A 4 -25.01 -3.41 -6.32
N ARG A 5 -25.97 -2.69 -6.92
CA ARG A 5 -25.71 -1.91 -8.15
C ARG A 5 -24.69 -0.79 -7.91
N PHE A 6 -24.84 -0.08 -6.81
CA PHE A 6 -23.92 0.99 -6.47
C PHE A 6 -22.54 0.44 -6.10
N ILE A 7 -22.50 -0.66 -5.33
CA ILE A 7 -21.27 -1.35 -4.95
C ILE A 7 -20.50 -1.81 -6.20
N THR A 8 -21.17 -2.48 -7.14
CA THR A 8 -20.54 -2.92 -8.40
C THR A 8 -19.94 -1.76 -9.19
N ASN A 9 -20.65 -0.62 -9.27
CA ASN A 9 -20.14 0.58 -9.94
C ASN A 9 -18.90 1.16 -9.25
N ILE A 10 -18.87 1.18 -7.90
CA ILE A 10 -17.71 1.63 -7.12
C ILE A 10 -16.51 0.70 -7.35
N ILE A 11 -16.71 -0.61 -7.26
CA ILE A 11 -15.65 -1.59 -7.50
C ILE A 11 -15.10 -1.47 -8.93
N GLY A 12 -15.97 -1.28 -9.93
CA GLY A 12 -15.52 -1.03 -11.30
C GLY A 12 -14.61 0.19 -11.44
N LYS A 13 -14.91 1.27 -10.71
CA LYS A 13 -14.05 2.46 -10.69
C LYS A 13 -12.73 2.22 -9.94
N LEU A 14 -12.73 1.39 -8.92
CA LEU A 14 -11.51 0.97 -8.23
C LEU A 14 -10.59 0.15 -9.13
N LEU A 15 -11.15 -0.72 -9.98
CA LEU A 15 -10.38 -1.46 -11.00
C LEU A 15 -9.71 -0.54 -12.02
N PHE A 16 -10.27 0.64 -12.33
CA PHE A 16 -9.55 1.64 -13.14
C PHE A 16 -8.30 2.15 -12.44
N VAL A 17 -8.36 2.34 -11.13
CA VAL A 17 -7.19 2.75 -10.33
C VAL A 17 -6.13 1.65 -10.38
N GLU A 18 -6.50 0.40 -10.16
CA GLU A 18 -5.57 -0.74 -10.24
C GLU A 18 -4.95 -0.88 -11.63
N SER A 19 -5.77 -0.76 -12.69
CA SER A 19 -5.27 -0.77 -14.06
C SER A 19 -4.28 0.37 -14.35
N ALA A 20 -4.49 1.57 -13.80
CA ALA A 20 -3.54 2.67 -13.93
C ALA A 20 -2.19 2.35 -13.30
N PHE A 21 -2.16 1.65 -12.17
CA PHE A 21 -0.91 1.21 -11.55
C PHE A 21 -0.24 0.05 -12.30
N LEU A 22 -1.01 -0.86 -12.90
CA LEU A 22 -0.46 -1.86 -13.83
C LEU A 22 0.18 -1.20 -15.07
N ILE A 23 -0.38 -0.10 -15.56
CA ILE A 23 0.22 0.69 -16.67
C ILE A 23 1.56 1.31 -16.25
N LEU A 24 1.74 1.73 -15.00
CA LEU A 24 3.06 2.16 -14.51
C LEU A 24 4.08 1.03 -14.57
N CYS A 25 3.68 -0.21 -14.27
CA CYS A 25 4.58 -1.37 -14.42
C CYS A 25 4.95 -1.64 -15.87
N ILE A 26 4.06 -1.37 -16.85
CA ILE A 26 4.38 -1.44 -18.28
C ILE A 26 5.51 -0.46 -18.62
N ILE A 27 5.50 0.74 -18.06
CA ILE A 27 6.59 1.72 -18.27
C ILE A 27 7.91 1.18 -17.73
N VAL A 28 7.91 0.55 -16.55
CA VAL A 28 9.10 -0.10 -15.97
C VAL A 28 9.58 -1.24 -16.87
N ALA A 29 8.69 -2.12 -17.33
CA ALA A 29 9.04 -3.21 -18.25
C ALA A 29 9.65 -2.71 -19.54
N LEU A 30 9.17 -1.59 -20.11
CA LEU A 30 9.72 -0.96 -21.29
C LEU A 30 11.14 -0.38 -21.05
N ILE A 31 11.37 0.23 -19.89
CA ILE A 31 12.68 0.82 -19.53
C ILE A 31 13.75 -0.27 -19.41
N TYR A 32 13.40 -1.41 -18.81
CA TYR A 32 14.34 -2.52 -18.60
C TYR A 32 14.39 -3.52 -19.77
N GLY A 33 13.41 -3.49 -20.70
CA GLY A 33 13.39 -4.34 -21.89
C GLY A 33 13.23 -5.84 -21.58
N GLU A 34 12.52 -6.18 -20.51
CA GLU A 34 12.34 -7.55 -20.02
C GLU A 34 11.09 -8.23 -20.59
N ASN A 35 11.01 -9.56 -20.42
CA ASN A 35 9.99 -10.40 -21.07
C ASN A 35 8.61 -10.32 -20.42
N ASP A 36 8.45 -9.65 -19.27
CA ASP A 36 7.18 -9.55 -18.54
C ASP A 36 6.25 -8.44 -19.06
N LEU A 37 6.68 -7.66 -20.06
CA LEU A 37 5.90 -6.58 -20.67
C LEU A 37 4.49 -7.03 -21.07
N MET A 38 4.37 -8.17 -21.79
CA MET A 38 3.08 -8.67 -22.28
C MET A 38 2.16 -9.12 -21.12
N ALA A 39 2.75 -9.63 -20.04
CA ALA A 39 1.99 -10.00 -18.84
C ALA A 39 1.28 -8.78 -18.23
N PHE A 40 1.96 -7.65 -18.11
CA PHE A 40 1.34 -6.41 -17.61
C PHE A 40 0.35 -5.79 -18.59
N ILE A 41 0.59 -5.87 -19.91
CA ILE A 41 -0.36 -5.40 -20.94
C ILE A 41 -1.67 -6.20 -20.85
N TYR A 42 -1.61 -7.53 -20.86
CA TYR A 42 -2.81 -8.36 -20.76
C TYR A 42 -3.55 -8.14 -19.44
N SER A 43 -2.83 -8.08 -18.33
CA SER A 43 -3.42 -7.84 -17.02
C SER A 43 -4.13 -6.49 -16.97
N SER A 44 -3.51 -5.41 -17.49
CA SER A 44 -4.11 -4.08 -17.49
C SER A 44 -5.35 -4.01 -18.39
N ILE A 45 -5.33 -4.65 -19.57
CA ILE A 45 -6.48 -4.69 -20.49
C ILE A 45 -7.66 -5.45 -19.84
N ILE A 46 -7.41 -6.60 -19.23
CA ILE A 46 -8.45 -7.40 -18.58
C ILE A 46 -9.05 -6.62 -17.39
N THR A 47 -8.21 -6.05 -16.53
CA THR A 47 -8.63 -5.26 -15.37
C THR A 47 -9.44 -4.03 -15.80
N LEU A 48 -8.98 -3.31 -16.83
CA LEU A 48 -9.68 -2.16 -17.40
C LEU A 48 -11.01 -2.57 -18.06
N GLY A 49 -11.02 -3.68 -18.79
CA GLY A 49 -12.20 -4.20 -19.47
C GLY A 49 -13.31 -4.59 -18.49
N VAL A 50 -12.95 -5.33 -17.44
CA VAL A 50 -13.90 -5.71 -16.39
C VAL A 50 -14.36 -4.48 -15.59
N GLY A 51 -13.45 -3.57 -15.23
CA GLY A 51 -13.79 -2.31 -14.59
C GLY A 51 -14.78 -1.47 -15.43
N SER A 52 -14.57 -1.41 -16.76
CA SER A 52 -15.47 -0.75 -17.70
C SER A 52 -16.84 -1.42 -17.74
N LEU A 53 -16.86 -2.73 -17.86
CA LEU A 53 -18.11 -3.50 -17.85
C LEU A 53 -18.91 -3.22 -16.56
N MET A 54 -18.28 -3.33 -15.39
CA MET A 54 -18.92 -3.09 -14.09
C MET A 54 -19.42 -1.65 -13.94
N THR A 55 -18.68 -0.67 -14.46
CA THR A 55 -19.03 0.74 -14.31
C THR A 55 -20.14 1.18 -15.26
N PHE A 56 -20.11 0.77 -16.53
CA PHE A 56 -21.00 1.30 -17.57
C PHE A 56 -22.26 0.48 -17.76
N THR A 57 -22.28 -0.82 -17.46
CA THR A 57 -23.49 -1.66 -17.59
C THR A 57 -24.47 -1.44 -16.43
N VAL A 58 -23.98 -1.03 -15.26
CA VAL A 58 -24.80 -0.89 -14.06
C VAL A 58 -25.31 0.56 -13.91
N LYS A 59 -26.58 0.78 -14.23
CA LYS A 59 -27.23 2.08 -13.99
C LYS A 59 -27.52 2.25 -12.49
N VAL A 60 -26.83 3.21 -11.88
CA VAL A 60 -27.02 3.58 -10.48
C VAL A 60 -28.16 4.60 -10.38
N LYS A 61 -29.27 4.23 -9.74
CA LYS A 61 -30.41 5.14 -9.47
C LYS A 61 -30.22 5.89 -8.16
N ASP A 62 -29.81 5.20 -7.11
CA ASP A 62 -29.64 5.76 -5.76
C ASP A 62 -28.16 5.71 -5.37
N ARG A 63 -27.61 6.87 -4.99
CA ARG A 63 -26.19 7.03 -4.60
C ARG A 63 -25.99 7.13 -3.09
N VAL A 64 -26.95 6.61 -2.31
CA VAL A 64 -26.87 6.61 -0.85
C VAL A 64 -26.18 5.33 -0.39
N LEU A 65 -25.11 5.48 0.39
CA LEU A 65 -24.39 4.39 1.04
C LEU A 65 -24.84 4.27 2.49
N ALA A 66 -25.24 3.07 2.91
CA ALA A 66 -25.36 2.73 4.31
C ALA A 66 -24.00 2.22 4.84
N LYS A 67 -23.75 2.33 6.16
CA LYS A 67 -22.49 1.85 6.77
C LYS A 67 -22.15 0.40 6.39
N LYS A 68 -23.15 -0.49 6.34
CA LYS A 68 -22.98 -1.88 5.93
C LYS A 68 -22.51 -2.05 4.49
N ASP A 69 -22.94 -1.14 3.58
CA ASP A 69 -22.46 -1.15 2.19
C ASP A 69 -20.99 -0.77 2.13
N GLY A 70 -20.52 0.14 3.02
CA GLY A 70 -19.10 0.50 3.16
C GLY A 70 -18.25 -0.70 3.53
N TYR A 71 -18.59 -1.45 4.58
CA TYR A 71 -17.86 -2.65 4.96
C TYR A 71 -17.82 -3.71 3.84
N PHE A 72 -18.96 -3.89 3.16
CA PHE A 72 -19.02 -4.83 2.05
C PHE A 72 -18.12 -4.40 0.87
N ILE A 73 -18.10 -3.12 0.53
CA ILE A 73 -17.21 -2.57 -0.51
C ILE A 73 -15.75 -2.82 -0.13
N VAL A 74 -15.34 -2.50 1.10
CA VAL A 74 -13.97 -2.71 1.58
C VAL A 74 -13.57 -4.18 1.41
N THR A 75 -14.36 -5.11 1.94
CA THR A 75 -14.05 -6.55 1.85
C THR A 75 -13.97 -7.03 0.41
N CYS A 76 -14.96 -6.67 -0.43
CA CYS A 76 -14.95 -7.05 -1.82
C CYS A 76 -13.76 -6.44 -2.60
N THR A 77 -13.37 -5.23 -2.27
CA THR A 77 -12.23 -4.57 -2.91
C THR A 77 -10.94 -5.34 -2.69
N TRP A 78 -10.63 -5.76 -1.46
CA TRP A 78 -9.45 -6.56 -1.17
C TRP A 78 -9.41 -7.87 -1.96
N ILE A 79 -10.55 -8.57 -2.02
CA ILE A 79 -10.67 -9.84 -2.77
C ILE A 79 -10.46 -9.59 -4.27
N ILE A 80 -11.14 -8.60 -4.83
CA ILE A 80 -11.13 -8.32 -6.26
C ILE A 80 -9.75 -7.82 -6.71
N PHE A 81 -9.14 -6.91 -5.96
CA PHE A 81 -7.78 -6.45 -6.22
C PHE A 81 -6.76 -7.58 -6.18
N THR A 82 -6.91 -8.51 -5.26
CA THR A 82 -6.05 -9.69 -5.24
C THR A 82 -6.22 -10.56 -6.48
N ILE A 83 -7.46 -10.75 -6.95
CA ILE A 83 -7.75 -11.55 -8.15
C ILE A 83 -7.18 -10.90 -9.42
N PHE A 84 -7.29 -9.58 -9.58
CA PHE A 84 -6.74 -8.89 -10.76
C PHE A 84 -5.25 -8.61 -10.61
N GLY A 85 -4.79 -8.29 -9.42
CA GLY A 85 -3.37 -8.04 -9.12
C GLY A 85 -2.48 -9.27 -9.21
N CYS A 86 -3.03 -10.51 -9.16
CA CYS A 86 -2.24 -11.72 -9.36
C CYS A 86 -2.01 -12.06 -10.86
N LEU A 87 -2.75 -11.44 -11.78
CA LEU A 87 -2.67 -11.72 -13.20
C LEU A 87 -1.26 -11.53 -13.80
N PRO A 88 -0.49 -10.47 -13.47
CA PRO A 88 0.87 -10.32 -13.97
C PRO A 88 1.78 -11.50 -13.63
N TYR A 89 1.66 -12.07 -12.43
CA TYR A 89 2.46 -13.24 -12.02
C TYR A 89 2.12 -14.48 -12.84
N LEU A 90 0.82 -14.70 -13.09
CA LEU A 90 0.33 -15.85 -13.85
C LEU A 90 0.71 -15.74 -15.33
N PHE A 91 0.44 -14.60 -15.97
CA PHE A 91 0.75 -14.37 -17.38
C PHE A 91 2.25 -14.28 -17.66
N GLY A 92 3.02 -13.76 -16.70
CA GLY A 92 4.49 -13.71 -16.78
C GLY A 92 5.16 -15.05 -16.44
N GLY A 93 4.41 -16.03 -15.91
CA GLY A 93 4.94 -17.32 -15.48
C GLY A 93 5.90 -17.23 -14.30
N THR A 94 5.98 -16.09 -13.62
CA THR A 94 6.87 -15.88 -12.45
C THR A 94 6.37 -16.64 -11.22
N ILE A 95 5.05 -16.79 -11.09
CA ILE A 95 4.39 -17.64 -10.09
C ILE A 95 3.30 -18.43 -10.82
N PRO A 96 3.60 -19.67 -11.28
CA PRO A 96 2.66 -20.45 -12.10
C PRO A 96 1.42 -20.95 -11.35
N SER A 97 1.54 -21.14 -10.03
CA SER A 97 0.45 -21.58 -9.18
C SER A 97 -0.52 -20.43 -8.89
N VAL A 98 -1.80 -20.64 -9.21
CA VAL A 98 -2.86 -19.63 -8.96
C VAL A 98 -2.98 -19.33 -7.45
N VAL A 99 -2.88 -20.35 -6.60
CA VAL A 99 -2.97 -20.19 -5.14
C VAL A 99 -1.81 -19.34 -4.63
N ASP A 100 -0.60 -19.60 -5.10
CA ASP A 100 0.60 -18.88 -4.68
C ASP A 100 0.60 -17.44 -5.22
N ALA A 101 0.14 -17.22 -6.45
CA ALA A 101 -0.01 -15.89 -7.02
C ALA A 101 -1.05 -15.04 -6.25
N ILE A 102 -2.17 -15.65 -5.84
CA ILE A 102 -3.16 -15.00 -4.96
C ILE A 102 -2.55 -14.70 -3.60
N PHE A 103 -1.81 -15.64 -3.01
CA PHE A 103 -1.16 -15.44 -1.71
C PHE A 103 -0.16 -14.28 -1.77
N GLU A 104 0.74 -14.28 -2.75
CA GLU A 104 1.76 -13.22 -2.93
C GLU A 104 1.11 -11.85 -3.10
N THR A 105 0.04 -11.77 -3.91
CA THR A 105 -0.70 -10.53 -4.16
C THR A 105 -1.44 -10.05 -2.92
N MET A 106 -2.12 -10.96 -2.19
CA MET A 106 -2.81 -10.62 -0.96
C MET A 106 -1.82 -10.17 0.11
N SER A 107 -0.68 -10.89 0.25
CA SER A 107 0.41 -10.49 1.15
C SER A 107 0.97 -9.11 0.80
N GLY A 108 1.04 -8.77 -0.48
CA GLY A 108 1.39 -7.43 -0.94
C GLY A 108 0.37 -6.39 -0.50
N PHE A 109 -0.88 -6.51 -0.90
CA PHE A 109 -1.92 -5.52 -0.60
C PHE A 109 -2.22 -5.39 0.89
N THR A 110 -2.19 -6.48 1.66
CA THR A 110 -2.37 -6.41 3.13
C THR A 110 -1.12 -5.99 3.89
N THR A 111 -0.04 -5.67 3.16
CA THR A 111 1.27 -5.31 3.72
C THR A 111 1.85 -6.35 4.70
N THR A 112 1.48 -7.61 4.54
CA THR A 112 1.95 -8.72 5.39
C THR A 112 3.43 -9.02 5.17
N GLY A 113 3.91 -8.95 3.90
CA GLY A 113 5.31 -9.15 3.55
C GLY A 113 5.78 -10.61 3.50
N SER A 114 4.89 -11.58 3.72
CA SER A 114 5.19 -13.00 3.51
C SER A 114 5.25 -13.33 2.02
N SER A 115 6.25 -14.09 1.58
CA SER A 115 6.47 -14.41 0.17
C SER A 115 6.56 -15.93 -0.03
N VAL A 116 6.03 -16.39 -1.17
CA VAL A 116 6.16 -17.75 -1.67
C VAL A 116 7.29 -17.89 -2.70
N ILE A 117 8.00 -16.80 -2.98
CA ILE A 117 9.06 -16.75 -3.98
C ILE A 117 10.38 -17.14 -3.34
N ASP A 118 10.99 -18.22 -3.81
CA ASP A 118 12.25 -18.75 -3.27
C ASP A 118 13.45 -17.82 -3.55
N ASN A 119 13.49 -17.19 -4.74
CA ASN A 119 14.55 -16.28 -5.11
C ASN A 119 13.99 -15.04 -5.82
N VAL A 120 13.92 -13.94 -5.10
CA VAL A 120 13.38 -12.67 -5.62
C VAL A 120 14.30 -12.01 -6.65
N GLU A 121 15.60 -12.30 -6.64
CA GLU A 121 16.58 -11.67 -7.54
C GLU A 121 16.50 -12.21 -8.98
N THR A 122 15.78 -13.31 -9.20
CA THR A 122 15.51 -13.85 -10.53
C THR A 122 14.29 -13.23 -11.21
N LEU A 123 13.51 -12.43 -10.48
CA LEU A 123 12.31 -11.81 -11.01
C LEU A 123 12.63 -10.60 -11.88
N PRO A 124 11.85 -10.38 -12.97
CA PRO A 124 11.93 -9.16 -13.76
C PRO A 124 11.65 -7.90 -12.93
N HIS A 125 12.24 -6.77 -13.34
CA HIS A 125 12.10 -5.48 -12.62
C HIS A 125 10.65 -5.01 -12.52
N ALA A 126 9.84 -5.16 -13.57
CA ALA A 126 8.44 -4.74 -13.49
C ALA A 126 7.64 -5.59 -12.50
N THR A 127 7.95 -6.89 -12.40
CA THR A 127 7.37 -7.78 -11.39
C THR A 127 7.79 -7.40 -9.97
N LEU A 128 9.07 -7.08 -9.72
CA LEU A 128 9.56 -6.59 -8.44
C LEU A 128 8.96 -5.22 -8.06
N PHE A 129 8.80 -4.35 -9.07
CA PHE A 129 8.15 -3.07 -8.89
C PHE A 129 6.67 -3.24 -8.50
N TRP A 130 5.94 -4.14 -9.18
CA TRP A 130 4.55 -4.46 -8.85
C TRP A 130 4.40 -4.99 -7.42
N ARG A 131 5.26 -5.92 -6.99
CA ARG A 131 5.30 -6.41 -5.60
C ARG A 131 5.40 -5.27 -4.60
N SER A 132 6.36 -4.37 -4.81
CA SER A 132 6.58 -3.22 -3.91
C SER A 132 5.42 -2.22 -3.98
N LEU A 133 4.85 -2.02 -5.16
CA LEU A 133 3.74 -1.10 -5.41
C LEU A 133 2.44 -1.61 -4.75
N THR A 134 2.17 -2.92 -4.76
CA THR A 134 1.01 -3.49 -4.04
C THR A 134 1.08 -3.19 -2.55
N GLN A 135 2.25 -3.29 -1.92
CA GLN A 135 2.42 -2.89 -0.53
C GLN A 135 2.18 -1.40 -0.33
N TRP A 136 2.73 -0.55 -1.18
CA TRP A 136 2.54 0.90 -1.09
C TRP A 136 1.07 1.31 -1.20
N LEU A 137 0.33 0.69 -2.11
CA LEU A 137 -1.12 0.89 -2.27
C LEU A 137 -1.90 0.40 -1.05
N GLY A 138 -1.47 -0.71 -0.47
CA GLY A 138 -2.07 -1.30 0.73
C GLY A 138 -1.82 -0.47 2.00
N GLY A 139 -0.63 0.14 2.13
CA GLY A 139 -0.17 0.77 3.37
C GLY A 139 -1.03 1.91 3.91
N LEU A 140 -1.62 2.74 3.05
CA LEU A 140 -2.66 3.71 3.44
C LEU A 140 -4.08 3.24 3.14
N GLY A 141 -4.23 2.01 2.64
CA GLY A 141 -5.51 1.49 2.17
C GLY A 141 -5.95 2.14 0.85
N ILE A 142 -6.18 1.31 -0.14
CA ILE A 142 -6.61 1.76 -1.48
C ILE A 142 -7.94 2.50 -1.42
N ILE A 143 -8.77 2.21 -0.42
CA ILE A 143 -10.04 2.88 -0.17
C ILE A 143 -9.84 4.31 0.30
N MET A 144 -8.78 4.58 1.06
CA MET A 144 -8.42 5.96 1.41
C MET A 144 -8.04 6.78 0.18
N LEU A 145 -7.35 6.19 -0.80
CA LEU A 145 -7.09 6.84 -2.09
C LEU A 145 -8.40 7.14 -2.82
N PHE A 146 -9.29 6.16 -2.85
CA PHE A 146 -10.59 6.32 -3.50
C PHE A 146 -11.45 7.40 -2.81
N ILE A 147 -11.47 7.45 -1.47
CA ILE A 147 -12.15 8.51 -0.71
C ILE A 147 -11.59 9.90 -1.04
N ALA A 148 -10.29 10.01 -1.28
CA ALA A 148 -9.69 11.27 -1.68
C ALA A 148 -10.15 11.74 -3.08
N ILE A 149 -10.49 10.80 -3.96
CA ILE A 149 -10.95 11.05 -5.34
C ILE A 149 -12.49 11.16 -5.44
N LEU A 150 -13.24 10.59 -4.50
CA LEU A 150 -14.71 10.52 -4.50
C LEU A 150 -15.45 11.82 -4.80
N PRO A 151 -15.05 13.01 -4.31
CA PRO A 151 -15.77 14.25 -4.60
C PRO A 151 -15.73 14.60 -6.08
N SER A 152 -14.66 14.26 -6.79
CA SER A 152 -14.58 14.45 -8.24
C SER A 152 -15.59 13.60 -9.00
N LEU A 153 -16.11 12.54 -8.35
CA LEU A 153 -17.12 11.61 -8.87
C LEU A 153 -18.54 11.92 -8.37
N GLY A 154 -18.73 13.01 -7.59
CA GLY A 154 -20.02 13.42 -7.04
C GLY A 154 -20.60 12.47 -5.98
N ILE A 155 -19.76 11.80 -5.20
CA ILE A 155 -20.13 10.83 -4.17
C ILE A 155 -19.59 11.27 -2.81
N GLU A 156 -20.41 11.17 -1.74
CA GLU A 156 -19.97 11.42 -0.37
C GLU A 156 -19.28 10.19 0.22
N GLY A 157 -17.98 10.31 0.58
CA GLY A 157 -17.12 9.20 1.01
C GLY A 157 -17.12 8.88 2.50
N ARG A 158 -18.04 9.45 3.30
CA ARG A 158 -18.03 9.33 4.76
C ARG A 158 -18.07 7.88 5.26
N ASP A 159 -18.99 7.10 4.72
CA ASP A 159 -19.24 5.75 5.22
C ASP A 159 -18.13 4.77 4.83
N LEU A 160 -17.47 5.02 3.70
CA LEU A 160 -16.26 4.29 3.27
C LEU A 160 -15.07 4.62 4.17
N TYR A 161 -14.88 5.89 4.52
CA TYR A 161 -13.81 6.31 5.42
C TYR A 161 -13.94 5.64 6.80
N VAL A 162 -15.14 5.60 7.36
CA VAL A 162 -15.39 4.97 8.68
C VAL A 162 -15.18 3.45 8.63
N ALA A 163 -15.38 2.83 7.47
CA ALA A 163 -15.16 1.39 7.28
C ALA A 163 -13.68 1.00 7.21
N GLU A 164 -12.82 1.88 6.71
CA GLU A 164 -11.38 1.62 6.51
C GLU A 164 -10.50 2.10 7.66
N VAL A 165 -10.83 3.24 8.27
CA VAL A 165 -9.99 3.82 9.33
C VAL A 165 -10.33 3.24 10.69
N THR A 166 -9.41 2.51 11.25
CA THR A 166 -9.45 2.04 12.64
C THR A 166 -9.01 3.16 13.58
N GLY A 167 -9.96 3.77 14.32
CA GLY A 167 -9.64 4.81 15.32
C GLY A 167 -10.86 5.61 15.80
N PRO A 168 -10.76 6.33 16.93
CA PRO A 168 -11.90 6.97 17.62
C PRO A 168 -12.40 8.30 17.03
N THR A 169 -12.12 8.65 15.78
CA THR A 169 -12.44 9.98 15.20
C THR A 169 -13.80 10.03 14.51
N HIS A 170 -14.92 9.87 15.24
CA HIS A 170 -16.25 9.73 14.66
C HIS A 170 -17.04 11.01 14.36
N ASN A 171 -16.52 12.21 14.60
CA ASN A 171 -17.34 13.44 14.57
C ASN A 171 -16.99 14.45 13.44
N LYS A 172 -16.50 13.99 12.27
CA LYS A 172 -16.20 14.89 11.14
C LYS A 172 -17.30 14.84 10.07
N THR A 173 -17.59 15.99 9.43
CA THR A 173 -18.50 16.09 8.28
C THR A 173 -17.88 15.45 7.03
N SER A 174 -18.69 15.02 6.04
CA SER A 174 -18.22 14.35 4.80
C SER A 174 -17.11 15.12 4.08
N PHE A 175 -17.22 16.45 3.99
CA PHE A 175 -16.19 17.31 3.39
C PHE A 175 -14.85 17.26 4.14
N THR A 176 -14.89 17.14 5.47
CA THR A 176 -13.69 17.03 6.31
C THR A 176 -12.99 15.67 6.14
N PHE A 177 -13.75 14.58 5.92
CA PHE A 177 -13.17 13.26 5.70
C PHE A 177 -12.35 13.18 4.43
N THR A 178 -12.88 13.69 3.32
CA THR A 178 -12.16 13.72 2.04
C THR A 178 -10.91 14.58 2.09
N SER A 179 -10.98 15.76 2.71
CA SER A 179 -9.81 16.61 2.87
C SER A 179 -8.75 15.95 3.76
N SER A 180 -9.15 15.21 4.78
CA SER A 180 -8.25 14.44 5.65
C SER A 180 -7.58 13.29 4.89
N ALA A 181 -8.34 12.49 4.14
CA ALA A 181 -7.80 11.41 3.31
C ALA A 181 -6.78 11.92 2.30
N ARG A 182 -7.11 13.03 1.60
CA ARG A 182 -6.20 13.67 0.65
C ARG A 182 -4.91 14.17 1.31
N GLN A 183 -4.99 14.77 2.49
CA GLN A 183 -3.82 15.24 3.23
C GLN A 183 -2.92 14.06 3.67
N MET A 184 -3.51 12.95 4.11
CA MET A 184 -2.77 11.74 4.47
C MET A 184 -2.05 11.14 3.25
N TRP A 185 -2.70 11.06 2.08
CA TRP A 185 -2.07 10.60 0.85
C TRP A 185 -0.93 11.51 0.39
N ILE A 186 -1.10 12.82 0.47
CA ILE A 186 -0.03 13.78 0.13
C ILE A 186 1.16 13.58 1.09
N LEU A 187 0.91 13.48 2.39
CA LEU A 187 1.97 13.25 3.36
C LEU A 187 2.70 11.93 3.13
N TYR A 188 1.95 10.85 2.88
CA TYR A 188 2.49 9.54 2.57
C TYR A 188 3.40 9.57 1.34
N THR A 189 2.95 10.21 0.27
CA THR A 189 3.72 10.35 -0.96
C THR A 189 4.98 11.20 -0.73
N ILE A 190 4.88 12.31 -0.01
CA ILE A 190 6.05 13.17 0.32
C ILE A 190 7.07 12.39 1.13
N LEU A 191 6.66 11.65 2.15
CA LEU A 191 7.57 10.82 2.96
C LEU A 191 8.21 9.72 2.13
N THR A 192 7.46 9.07 1.22
CA THR A 192 8.01 8.06 0.30
C THR A 192 9.10 8.66 -0.60
N LEU A 193 8.84 9.83 -1.20
CA LEU A 193 9.81 10.52 -2.04
C LEU A 193 11.06 10.93 -1.24
N LEU A 194 10.87 11.48 -0.04
CA LEU A 194 11.96 11.87 0.84
C LEU A 194 12.81 10.64 1.21
N GLN A 195 12.19 9.54 1.58
CA GLN A 195 12.90 8.30 1.88
C GLN A 195 13.66 7.78 0.68
N THR A 196 13.05 7.77 -0.52
CA THR A 196 13.74 7.39 -1.75
C THR A 196 15.02 8.21 -1.94
N LEU A 197 14.93 9.53 -1.82
CA LEU A 197 16.10 10.42 -1.94
C LEU A 197 17.19 10.09 -0.91
N LEU A 198 16.82 9.86 0.34
CA LEU A 198 17.79 9.49 1.39
C LEU A 198 18.44 8.13 1.12
N LEU A 199 17.70 7.15 0.61
CA LEU A 199 18.26 5.85 0.24
C LEU A 199 19.25 5.96 -0.94
N LEU A 200 18.98 6.83 -1.93
CA LEU A 200 19.91 7.14 -3.02
C LEU A 200 21.20 7.75 -2.48
N PHE A 201 21.14 8.69 -1.53
CA PHE A 201 22.33 9.23 -0.88
C PHE A 201 23.12 8.17 -0.09
N GLY A 202 22.45 7.13 0.38
CA GLY A 202 23.08 5.97 1.02
C GLY A 202 23.77 5.01 0.05
N GLY A 203 23.67 5.23 -1.26
CA GLY A 203 24.28 4.39 -2.30
C GLY A 203 23.39 3.30 -2.89
N MET A 204 22.07 3.28 -2.57
CA MET A 204 21.11 2.46 -3.31
C MET A 204 20.95 2.98 -4.74
N ASN A 205 20.77 2.09 -5.72
CA ASN A 205 20.31 2.49 -7.04
C ASN A 205 18.87 3.00 -7.01
N LEU A 206 18.44 3.73 -8.04
CA LEU A 206 17.12 4.36 -8.10
C LEU A 206 15.98 3.34 -7.97
N PHE A 207 16.10 2.20 -8.64
CA PHE A 207 15.07 1.17 -8.64
C PHE A 207 14.88 0.56 -7.24
N ASP A 208 15.98 0.10 -6.63
CA ASP A 208 15.94 -0.46 -5.29
C ASP A 208 15.48 0.58 -4.26
N GLY A 209 15.93 1.84 -4.38
CA GLY A 209 15.52 2.94 -3.51
C GLY A 209 14.01 3.21 -3.55
N ILE A 210 13.40 3.21 -4.75
CA ILE A 210 11.93 3.37 -4.89
C ILE A 210 11.20 2.16 -4.30
N CYS A 211 11.60 0.94 -4.65
CA CYS A 211 10.96 -0.28 -4.16
C CYS A 211 11.02 -0.38 -2.63
N HIS A 212 12.18 -0.11 -2.02
CA HIS A 212 12.31 -0.13 -0.57
C HIS A 212 11.58 1.02 0.12
N ALA A 213 11.51 2.21 -0.48
CA ALA A 213 10.68 3.29 0.06
C ALA A 213 9.19 2.92 0.04
N PHE A 214 8.70 2.26 -1.01
CA PHE A 214 7.32 1.76 -1.08
C PHE A 214 7.02 0.78 0.05
N THR A 215 7.86 -0.23 0.21
CA THR A 215 7.65 -1.29 1.19
C THR A 215 7.87 -0.84 2.64
N THR A 216 8.79 0.09 2.86
CA THR A 216 9.05 0.68 4.19
C THR A 216 7.89 1.57 4.64
N MET A 217 7.42 2.47 3.77
CA MET A 217 6.30 3.35 4.10
C MET A 217 4.99 2.58 4.33
N ALA A 218 4.86 1.43 3.68
CA ALA A 218 3.76 0.50 3.90
C ALA A 218 3.95 -0.40 5.14
N THR A 219 5.13 -0.36 5.78
CA THR A 219 5.53 -1.31 6.84
C THR A 219 5.41 -2.77 6.41
N GLY A 220 5.60 -3.06 5.10
CA GLY A 220 5.29 -4.36 4.50
C GLY A 220 6.48 -5.31 4.39
N GLY A 221 7.69 -4.80 4.11
CA GLY A 221 8.95 -5.56 4.19
C GLY A 221 9.32 -6.39 2.95
N PHE A 222 8.59 -6.30 1.83
CA PHE A 222 9.06 -6.87 0.57
C PHE A 222 10.37 -6.21 0.13
N SER A 223 11.27 -6.98 -0.46
CA SER A 223 12.56 -6.52 -0.93
C SER A 223 12.81 -6.96 -2.37
N THR A 224 13.69 -6.24 -3.06
CA THR A 224 14.25 -6.61 -4.36
C THR A 224 15.47 -7.54 -4.22
N LYS A 225 15.94 -7.75 -2.98
CA LYS A 225 17.09 -8.59 -2.66
C LYS A 225 16.71 -9.70 -1.71
N GLN A 226 17.30 -10.88 -1.91
CA GLN A 226 17.02 -12.06 -1.09
C GLN A 226 17.39 -11.85 0.38
N ASN A 227 18.52 -11.18 0.62
CA ASN A 227 18.97 -10.84 1.98
C ASN A 227 18.31 -9.57 2.52
N SER A 228 17.25 -9.06 1.85
CA SER A 228 16.56 -7.83 2.26
C SER A 228 17.54 -6.68 2.49
N ILE A 229 17.36 -5.92 3.56
CA ILE A 229 18.19 -4.75 3.91
C ILE A 229 19.64 -5.13 4.25
N ALA A 230 19.89 -6.37 4.69
CA ALA A 230 21.22 -6.85 4.96
C ALA A 230 22.13 -6.97 3.72
N TYR A 231 21.54 -6.89 2.51
CA TYR A 231 22.31 -6.81 1.26
C TYR A 231 23.22 -5.56 1.21
N TRP A 232 22.75 -4.45 1.80
CA TRP A 232 23.55 -3.22 1.88
C TRP A 232 24.26 -3.16 3.23
N ASP A 233 25.59 -3.33 3.22
CA ASP A 233 26.44 -3.17 4.41
C ASP A 233 26.63 -1.65 4.71
N SER A 234 25.52 -1.01 5.09
CA SER A 234 25.48 0.43 5.35
C SER A 234 24.58 0.75 6.54
N ALA A 235 25.19 1.15 7.65
CA ALA A 235 24.45 1.61 8.81
C ALA A 235 23.53 2.79 8.48
N TYR A 236 23.94 3.68 7.56
CA TYR A 236 23.11 4.80 7.12
C TYR A 236 21.78 4.33 6.52
N ILE A 237 21.81 3.38 5.58
CA ILE A 237 20.60 2.82 4.95
C ILE A 237 19.71 2.18 6.00
N GLN A 238 20.29 1.40 6.92
CA GLN A 238 19.55 0.73 7.99
C GLN A 238 18.83 1.75 8.89
N TYR A 239 19.52 2.82 9.33
CA TYR A 239 18.91 3.87 10.14
C TYR A 239 17.82 4.65 9.39
N VAL A 240 18.01 4.97 8.12
CA VAL A 240 16.98 5.60 7.30
C VAL A 240 15.71 4.72 7.30
N ILE A 241 15.86 3.43 7.02
CA ILE A 241 14.71 2.51 6.99
C ILE A 241 14.05 2.40 8.36
N ILE A 242 14.81 2.26 9.45
CA ILE A 242 14.28 2.19 10.82
C ILE A 242 13.44 3.44 11.15
N ILE A 243 13.98 4.63 10.89
CA ILE A 243 13.30 5.90 11.18
C ILE A 243 11.99 6.00 10.38
N PHE A 244 12.03 5.70 9.07
CA PHE A 244 10.83 5.79 8.24
C PHE A 244 9.80 4.71 8.55
N THR A 245 10.22 3.48 8.88
CA THR A 245 9.30 2.42 9.35
C THR A 245 8.62 2.84 10.65
N PHE A 246 9.37 3.41 11.60
CA PHE A 246 8.82 3.94 12.85
C PHE A 246 7.79 5.06 12.58
N MET A 247 8.12 6.00 11.69
CA MET A 247 7.20 7.06 11.29
C MET A 247 5.95 6.51 10.59
N ALA A 248 6.11 5.51 9.72
CA ALA A 248 5.02 4.89 8.99
C ALA A 248 4.07 4.11 9.92
N GLY A 249 4.57 3.50 10.99
CA GLY A 249 3.76 2.86 12.03
C GLY A 249 3.04 3.85 12.97
N THR A 250 3.37 5.15 12.90
CA THR A 250 2.71 6.18 13.70
C THR A 250 1.40 6.62 13.04
N ASN A 251 0.40 6.98 13.84
CA ASN A 251 -0.85 7.54 13.33
C ASN A 251 -0.59 8.76 12.43
N PHE A 252 -0.94 8.64 11.14
CA PHE A 252 -0.67 9.69 10.14
C PHE A 252 -1.35 11.03 10.44
N GLY A 253 -2.50 11.02 11.12
CA GLY A 253 -3.16 12.24 11.57
C GLY A 253 -2.36 13.00 12.62
N LEU A 254 -1.75 12.27 13.57
CA LEU A 254 -0.84 12.84 14.58
C LEU A 254 0.45 13.33 13.93
N LEU A 255 1.03 12.55 13.03
CA LEU A 255 2.23 12.91 12.28
C LEU A 255 2.02 14.18 11.45
N HIS A 256 0.89 14.30 10.75
CA HIS A 256 0.52 15.52 10.02
C HIS A 256 0.40 16.75 10.95
N THR A 257 -0.15 16.56 12.14
CA THR A 257 -0.28 17.64 13.15
C THR A 257 1.10 18.07 13.68
N ALA A 258 2.01 17.12 13.88
CA ALA A 258 3.38 17.37 14.34
C ALA A 258 4.17 18.16 13.29
N ILE A 259 4.12 17.76 12.00
CA ILE A 259 4.81 18.45 10.89
C ILE A 259 4.32 19.91 10.74
N ARG A 260 3.05 20.19 11.10
CA ARG A 260 2.51 21.54 11.14
C ARG A 260 2.93 22.35 12.38
N GLY A 261 3.90 21.87 13.16
CA GLY A 261 4.51 22.58 14.28
C GLY A 261 3.92 22.23 15.66
N ASN A 262 2.94 21.35 15.76
CA ASN A 262 2.33 20.97 17.03
C ASN A 262 2.86 19.62 17.58
N TRP A 263 4.17 19.54 17.78
CA TRP A 263 4.87 18.36 18.29
C TRP A 263 4.39 17.92 19.68
N LYS A 264 3.90 18.87 20.50
CA LYS A 264 3.39 18.56 21.83
C LYS A 264 2.22 17.59 21.78
N LYS A 265 1.32 17.73 20.79
CA LYS A 265 0.18 16.81 20.62
C LYS A 265 0.62 15.37 20.31
N LEU A 266 1.67 15.19 19.50
CA LEU A 266 2.21 13.87 19.20
C LEU A 266 2.79 13.22 20.46
N ILE A 267 3.65 13.95 21.20
CA ILE A 267 4.34 13.41 22.38
C ILE A 267 3.37 13.13 23.53
N GLN A 268 2.30 13.91 23.66
CA GLN A 268 1.29 13.76 24.72
C GLN A 268 0.19 12.76 24.38
N ASP A 269 0.17 12.23 23.17
CA ASP A 269 -0.83 11.25 22.75
C ASP A 269 -0.55 9.86 23.33
N ASN A 270 -1.55 9.26 23.95
CA ASN A 270 -1.42 7.97 24.62
C ASN A 270 -1.12 6.82 23.66
N GLU A 271 -1.66 6.86 22.42
CA GLU A 271 -1.41 5.86 21.37
C GLU A 271 0.06 5.90 20.96
N PHE A 272 0.59 7.11 20.72
CA PHE A 272 2.00 7.29 20.37
C PHE A 272 2.94 6.87 21.50
N GLN A 273 2.63 7.24 22.75
CA GLN A 273 3.45 6.86 23.92
C GLN A 273 3.50 5.34 24.09
N LEU A 274 2.36 4.67 23.97
CA LEU A 274 2.29 3.21 24.08
C LEU A 274 3.07 2.55 22.92
N TYR A 275 2.89 3.01 21.68
CA TYR A 275 3.62 2.52 20.51
C TYR A 275 5.13 2.65 20.70
N PHE A 276 5.60 3.85 21.08
CA PHE A 276 7.01 4.10 21.35
C PHE A 276 7.57 3.17 22.45
N MET A 277 6.85 3.04 23.57
CA MET A 277 7.25 2.18 24.67
C MET A 277 7.35 0.71 24.23
N LEU A 278 6.39 0.21 23.44
CA LEU A 278 6.41 -1.17 22.94
C LEU A 278 7.58 -1.42 21.97
N VAL A 279 7.87 -0.47 21.07
CA VAL A 279 9.01 -0.56 20.15
C VAL A 279 10.33 -0.59 20.92
N VAL A 280 10.51 0.31 21.91
CA VAL A 280 11.72 0.35 22.73
C VAL A 280 11.87 -0.95 23.55
N LEU A 281 10.79 -1.40 24.19
CA LEU A 281 10.80 -2.63 24.99
C LEU A 281 11.18 -3.85 24.12
N ALA A 282 10.56 -4.00 22.95
CA ALA A 282 10.87 -5.09 22.03
C ALA A 282 12.32 -5.03 21.56
N SER A 283 12.83 -3.84 21.22
CA SER A 283 14.21 -3.64 20.80
C SER A 283 15.21 -4.02 21.91
N VAL A 284 14.94 -3.65 23.15
CA VAL A 284 15.76 -4.00 24.31
C VAL A 284 15.75 -5.52 24.56
N VAL A 285 14.57 -6.13 24.56
CA VAL A 285 14.43 -7.60 24.78
C VAL A 285 15.18 -8.38 23.71
N ILE A 286 15.03 -8.01 22.44
CA ILE A 286 15.72 -8.67 21.32
C ILE A 286 17.25 -8.43 21.44
N GLY A 287 17.68 -7.19 21.70
CA GLY A 287 19.09 -6.85 21.83
C GLY A 287 19.79 -7.60 22.98
N VAL A 288 19.15 -7.67 24.16
CA VAL A 288 19.66 -8.45 25.30
C VAL A 288 19.66 -9.94 24.94
N GLY A 289 18.62 -10.46 24.30
CA GLY A 289 18.57 -11.86 23.87
C GLY A 289 19.71 -12.23 22.92
N LEU A 290 19.98 -11.40 21.92
CA LEU A 290 21.10 -11.61 20.96
C LEU A 290 22.46 -11.55 21.68
N TYR A 291 22.65 -10.59 22.59
CA TYR A 291 23.88 -10.49 23.38
C TYR A 291 24.13 -11.74 24.25
N VAL A 292 23.09 -12.26 24.91
CA VAL A 292 23.19 -13.47 25.77
C VAL A 292 23.50 -14.71 24.93
N ILE A 293 22.99 -14.82 23.67
CA ILE A 293 23.23 -15.94 22.79
C ILE A 293 24.61 -15.85 22.10
N GLY A 294 25.33 -14.74 22.26
CA GLY A 294 26.68 -14.57 21.69
C GLY A 294 26.68 -14.12 20.22
N TRP A 295 25.64 -13.42 19.80
CA TRP A 295 25.50 -12.80 18.48
C TRP A 295 25.88 -11.29 18.49
N GLY A 296 26.62 -10.86 19.51
CA GLY A 296 27.12 -9.48 19.66
C GLY A 296 28.59 -9.32 19.27
#